data_f3cb41741f265568025280ca6182caa7
#
_entry.id   f3cb41741f265568025280ca6182caa7
#
_cell.length_a   1.000
_cell.length_b   1.000
_cell.length_c   1.000
_cell.angle_alpha   90.00
_cell.angle_beta   90.00
_cell.angle_gamma   90.00
#
_symmetry.space_group_name_H-M   'P 1'
#
loop_
_entity.id
_entity.type
_entity.pdbx_description
1 polymer ?
#
loop_
_entity_poly.entity_id
_entity_poly.type
_entity_poly.pdbx_seq_one_letter_code
_entity_poly.pdbx_strand_id
1 'polypeptide(L)'
;MEKYTHLGVYGVLIQDDHILLIHKARGPHKGKWDLPGGSIEFGEEPEFTLQREFMEETGLSPIKGSIRTAISYTIVYQYAENQMEELHHIGIIYDVELPDDQAVIKTEGDGQDSLGARWVPLESLSLLPLTPFVEMMMEPVLIEEAEGEA
;
A
#
# COMPACT_ATOMS: atom_id res chain seq x y z
N MET A 1 -21.44 -16.35 5.93
CA MET A 1 -20.43 -15.33 5.54
C MET A 1 -19.39 -15.97 4.67
N GLU A 2 -19.16 -15.41 3.51
CA GLU A 2 -18.12 -15.90 2.61
C GLU A 2 -16.74 -15.48 3.09
N LYS A 3 -15.78 -16.35 2.86
CA LYS A 3 -14.38 -16.12 3.20
C LYS A 3 -13.54 -16.26 1.94
N TYR A 4 -12.60 -15.35 1.73
CA TYR A 4 -11.67 -15.49 0.62
C TYR A 4 -10.29 -14.96 1.00
N THR A 5 -9.28 -15.43 0.28
CA THR A 5 -7.89 -15.03 0.47
C THR A 5 -7.45 -14.18 -0.72
N HIS A 6 -6.82 -13.06 -0.42
CA HIS A 6 -6.23 -12.18 -1.41
C HIS A 6 -4.73 -12.15 -1.19
N LEU A 7 -3.97 -12.43 -2.24
CA LEU A 7 -2.51 -12.39 -2.21
C LEU A 7 -2.02 -11.25 -3.09
N GLY A 8 -1.30 -10.32 -2.48
CA GLY A 8 -0.77 -9.17 -3.20
C GLY A 8 0.68 -8.88 -2.88
N VAL A 9 1.28 -7.99 -3.67
CA VAL A 9 2.62 -7.47 -3.43
C VAL A 9 2.55 -5.98 -3.25
N TYR A 10 3.35 -5.45 -2.33
CA TYR A 10 3.32 -4.03 -1.96
C TYR A 10 4.74 -3.54 -1.70
N GLY A 11 4.98 -2.26 -1.90
CA GLY A 11 6.30 -1.69 -1.74
C GLY A 11 6.35 -0.53 -0.77
N VAL A 12 7.39 -0.50 0.05
CA VAL A 12 7.73 0.63 0.90
C VAL A 12 8.81 1.43 0.21
N LEU A 13 8.46 2.62 -0.26
CA LEU A 13 9.39 3.54 -0.92
C LEU A 13 9.46 4.84 -0.13
N ILE A 14 10.61 5.08 0.45
CA ILE A 14 10.86 6.27 1.28
C ILE A 14 12.01 7.05 0.66
N GLN A 15 11.78 8.35 0.45
CA GLN A 15 12.80 9.30 0.00
C GLN A 15 12.62 10.62 0.73
N ASP A 16 13.72 11.22 1.17
CA ASP A 16 13.70 12.55 1.80
C ASP A 16 12.67 12.67 2.93
N ASP A 17 12.61 11.64 3.79
CA ASP A 17 11.67 11.55 4.92
C ASP A 17 10.19 11.58 4.50
N HIS A 18 9.91 11.13 3.27
CA HIS A 18 8.55 10.95 2.75
C HIS A 18 8.36 9.51 2.30
N ILE A 19 7.17 9.00 2.52
CA ILE A 19 6.76 7.68 2.03
C ILE A 19 5.74 7.85 0.90
N LEU A 20 5.86 7.02 -0.13
CA LEU A 20 4.90 7.02 -1.23
C LEU A 20 3.69 6.18 -0.86
N LEU A 21 2.51 6.79 -0.86
CA LEU A 21 1.25 6.13 -0.51
C LEU A 21 0.19 6.38 -1.58
N ILE A 22 -0.77 5.47 -1.63
CA ILE A 22 -1.91 5.50 -2.54
C ILE A 22 -3.17 5.74 -1.72
N HIS A 23 -4.01 6.69 -2.14
CA HIS A 23 -5.30 6.96 -1.51
C HIS A 23 -6.34 6.00 -2.09
N LYS A 24 -6.90 5.12 -1.27
CA LYS A 24 -7.83 4.08 -1.73
C LYS A 24 -9.20 4.68 -2.08
N ALA A 25 -9.69 4.34 -3.28
CA ALA A 25 -10.98 4.83 -3.77
C ALA A 25 -12.14 3.93 -3.40
N ARG A 26 -11.91 2.64 -3.14
CA ARG A 26 -12.97 1.67 -2.87
C ARG A 26 -12.45 0.48 -2.07
N GLY A 27 -13.37 -0.44 -1.76
CA GLY A 27 -13.08 -1.66 -1.01
C GLY A 27 -13.18 -1.44 0.50
N PRO A 28 -12.75 -2.43 1.31
CA PRO A 28 -12.88 -2.36 2.76
C PRO A 28 -12.07 -1.23 3.39
N HIS A 29 -11.10 -0.68 2.67
CA HIS A 29 -10.24 0.39 3.17
C HIS A 29 -10.43 1.71 2.45
N LYS A 30 -11.61 1.91 1.86
CA LYS A 30 -11.93 3.17 1.16
C LYS A 30 -11.62 4.38 2.04
N GLY A 31 -10.93 5.36 1.44
CA GLY A 31 -10.54 6.59 2.12
C GLY A 31 -9.24 6.50 2.90
N LYS A 32 -8.68 5.31 3.05
CA LYS A 32 -7.41 5.11 3.74
C LYS A 32 -6.24 5.20 2.77
N TRP A 33 -5.05 5.39 3.34
CA TRP A 33 -3.81 5.43 2.58
C TRP A 33 -3.11 4.09 2.68
N ASP A 34 -2.65 3.58 1.54
CA ASP A 34 -2.06 2.25 1.41
C ASP A 34 -0.71 2.30 0.74
N LEU A 35 0.04 1.20 0.86
CA LEU A 35 1.28 1.03 0.10
C LEU A 35 0.93 0.82 -1.37
N PRO A 36 1.75 1.34 -2.32
CA PRO A 36 1.58 0.99 -3.72
C PRO A 36 1.74 -0.52 -3.91
N GLY A 37 0.91 -1.10 -4.74
CA GLY A 37 0.93 -2.53 -5.01
C GLY A 37 -0.44 -3.06 -5.35
N GLY A 38 -0.57 -4.36 -5.38
CA GLY A 38 -1.85 -4.99 -5.69
C GLY A 38 -1.75 -6.48 -5.89
N SER A 39 -2.82 -7.05 -6.42
CA SER A 39 -2.97 -8.49 -6.60
C SER A 39 -1.97 -9.08 -7.58
N ILE A 40 -1.43 -10.23 -7.22
CA ILE A 40 -0.66 -11.06 -8.16
C ILE A 40 -1.67 -11.70 -9.10
N GLU A 41 -1.54 -11.44 -10.39
CA GLU A 41 -2.39 -12.07 -11.40
C GLU A 41 -1.86 -13.46 -11.72
N PHE A 42 -2.76 -14.32 -12.20
CA PHE A 42 -2.39 -15.69 -12.51
C PHE A 42 -1.18 -15.72 -13.45
N GLY A 43 -0.16 -16.48 -13.05
CA GLY A 43 1.06 -16.64 -13.83
C GLY A 43 2.10 -15.53 -13.66
N GLU A 44 1.81 -14.49 -12.91
CA GLU A 44 2.81 -13.44 -12.66
C GLU A 44 3.80 -13.83 -11.57
N GLU A 45 5.07 -13.51 -11.81
CA GLU A 45 6.08 -13.51 -10.76
C GLU A 45 5.81 -12.32 -9.83
N PRO A 46 6.02 -12.46 -8.51
CA PRO A 46 5.77 -11.34 -7.59
C PRO A 46 6.52 -10.05 -7.95
N GLU A 47 7.76 -10.14 -8.40
CA GLU A 47 8.51 -8.96 -8.80
C GLU A 47 7.94 -8.27 -10.03
N PHE A 48 7.40 -9.05 -10.96
CA PHE A 48 6.71 -8.48 -12.12
C PHE A 48 5.46 -7.73 -11.70
N THR A 49 4.69 -8.32 -10.78
CA THR A 49 3.49 -7.67 -10.23
C THR A 49 3.84 -6.34 -9.58
N LEU A 50 4.92 -6.31 -8.81
CA LEU A 50 5.39 -5.10 -8.15
C LEU A 50 5.71 -4.00 -9.17
N GLN A 51 6.46 -4.33 -10.25
CA GLN A 51 6.78 -3.39 -11.32
C GLN A 51 5.52 -2.87 -12.00
N ARG A 52 4.62 -3.76 -12.35
CA ARG A 52 3.36 -3.42 -13.03
C ARG A 52 2.50 -2.49 -12.18
N GLU A 53 2.29 -2.86 -10.92
CA GLU A 53 1.45 -2.07 -10.02
C GLU A 53 2.04 -0.69 -9.74
N PHE A 54 3.36 -0.59 -9.54
CA PHE A 54 3.99 0.71 -9.35
C PHE A 54 3.81 1.60 -10.57
N MET A 55 4.00 1.03 -11.77
CA MET A 55 3.79 1.79 -13.00
C MET A 55 2.35 2.29 -13.13
N GLU A 56 1.39 1.39 -12.88
CA GLU A 56 -0.03 1.74 -12.99
C GLU A 56 -0.47 2.79 -11.98
N GLU A 57 -0.04 2.64 -10.73
CA GLU A 57 -0.52 3.50 -9.64
C GLU A 57 0.30 4.76 -9.45
N THR A 58 1.58 4.71 -9.70
CA THR A 58 2.49 5.82 -9.39
C THR A 58 3.17 6.43 -10.60
N GLY A 59 3.21 5.71 -11.71
CA GLY A 59 3.94 6.12 -12.90
C GLY A 59 5.44 5.85 -12.82
N LEU A 60 5.93 5.28 -11.73
CA LEU A 60 7.36 5.01 -11.55
C LEU A 60 7.75 3.68 -12.19
N SER A 61 8.75 3.72 -13.07
CA SER A 61 9.30 2.54 -13.74
C SER A 61 10.63 2.90 -14.39
N PRO A 62 11.66 2.07 -14.27
CA PRO A 62 11.70 0.87 -13.43
C PRO A 62 11.93 1.21 -11.96
N ILE A 63 11.61 0.26 -11.09
CA ILE A 63 11.92 0.33 -9.67
C ILE A 63 12.77 -0.87 -9.29
N LYS A 64 13.47 -0.77 -8.16
CA LYS A 64 14.25 -1.88 -7.63
C LYS A 64 13.64 -2.32 -6.31
N GLY A 65 13.18 -3.59 -6.24
CA GLY A 65 12.58 -4.14 -5.05
C GLY A 65 13.41 -5.25 -4.44
N SER A 66 13.44 -5.28 -3.10
CA SER A 66 14.05 -6.35 -2.33
C SER A 66 13.02 -6.84 -1.32
N ILE A 67 12.79 -8.16 -1.26
CA ILE A 67 11.82 -8.72 -0.31
C ILE A 67 12.20 -8.34 1.10
N ARG A 68 11.22 -7.81 1.86
CA ARG A 68 11.39 -7.46 3.26
C ARG A 68 10.72 -8.48 4.16
N THR A 69 9.44 -8.78 3.92
CA THR A 69 8.67 -9.68 4.76
C THR A 69 7.37 -10.09 4.06
N ALA A 70 6.68 -11.04 4.66
CA ALA A 70 5.31 -11.37 4.30
C ALA A 70 4.46 -11.23 5.55
N ILE A 71 3.34 -10.53 5.44
CA ILE A 71 2.43 -10.28 6.56
C ILE A 71 1.00 -10.50 6.12
N SER A 72 0.09 -10.63 7.07
CA SER A 72 -1.31 -10.81 6.74
C SER A 72 -2.21 -10.28 7.85
N TYR A 73 -3.47 -10.07 7.50
CA TYR A 73 -4.53 -9.76 8.45
C TYR A 73 -5.85 -10.27 7.91
N THR A 74 -6.85 -10.35 8.77
CA THR A 74 -8.21 -10.66 8.37
C THR A 74 -9.10 -9.47 8.71
N ILE A 75 -10.11 -9.23 7.89
CA ILE A 75 -11.09 -8.20 8.14
C ILE A 75 -12.46 -8.66 7.65
N VAL A 76 -13.48 -8.38 8.46
CA VAL A 76 -14.87 -8.59 8.08
C VAL A 76 -15.43 -7.24 7.62
N TYR A 77 -16.02 -7.20 6.46
CA TYR A 77 -16.57 -5.96 5.94
C TYR A 77 -17.83 -6.20 5.12
N GLN A 78 -18.63 -5.15 4.98
CA GLN A 78 -19.85 -5.18 4.18
C GLN A 78 -19.50 -4.79 2.74
N TYR A 79 -19.68 -5.73 1.80
CA TYR A 79 -19.38 -5.48 0.39
C TYR A 79 -20.64 -5.16 -0.45
N ALA A 80 -21.81 -5.48 0.09
CA ALA A 80 -23.10 -5.17 -0.52
C ALA A 80 -24.16 -5.08 0.58
N GLU A 81 -25.36 -4.60 0.23
CA GLU A 81 -26.43 -4.48 1.19
C GLU A 81 -26.72 -5.83 1.87
N ASN A 82 -26.65 -5.86 3.19
CA ASN A 82 -26.88 -7.05 4.03
C ASN A 82 -25.95 -8.24 3.71
N GLN A 83 -24.81 -7.99 3.06
CA GLN A 83 -23.86 -9.03 2.74
C GLN A 83 -22.48 -8.71 3.29
N MET A 84 -22.02 -9.58 4.19
CA MET A 84 -20.72 -9.47 4.81
C MET A 84 -19.79 -10.52 4.23
N GLU A 85 -18.51 -10.19 4.15
CA GLU A 85 -17.51 -11.18 3.80
C GLU A 85 -16.25 -10.99 4.64
N GLU A 86 -15.49 -12.06 4.81
CA GLU A 86 -14.25 -12.03 5.55
C GLU A 86 -13.10 -12.20 4.58
N LEU A 87 -12.20 -11.21 4.58
CA LEU A 87 -11.01 -11.20 3.75
C LEU A 87 -9.79 -11.59 4.59
N HIS A 88 -9.02 -12.57 4.10
CA HIS A 88 -7.68 -12.85 4.58
C HIS A 88 -6.71 -12.24 3.56
N HIS A 89 -6.10 -11.12 3.90
CA HIS A 89 -5.22 -10.40 2.99
C HIS A 89 -3.77 -10.70 3.35
N ILE A 90 -3.07 -11.35 2.41
CA ILE A 90 -1.66 -11.69 2.55
C ILE A 90 -0.86 -10.76 1.65
N GLY A 91 0.13 -10.09 2.21
CA GLY A 91 0.99 -9.19 1.46
C GLY A 91 2.45 -9.61 1.52
N ILE A 92 3.08 -9.67 0.34
CA ILE A 92 4.53 -9.78 0.23
C ILE A 92 5.03 -8.34 0.14
N ILE A 93 5.83 -7.93 1.12
CA ILE A 93 6.26 -6.54 1.23
C ILE A 93 7.72 -6.41 0.77
N TYR A 94 7.94 -5.46 -0.12
CA TYR A 94 9.26 -5.14 -0.66
C TYR A 94 9.73 -3.78 -0.16
N ASP A 95 11.03 -3.66 0.08
CA ASP A 95 11.66 -2.36 0.17
C ASP A 95 11.97 -1.93 -1.27
N VAL A 96 11.59 -0.72 -1.63
CA VAL A 96 11.70 -0.22 -3.00
C VAL A 96 12.64 0.96 -3.06
N GLU A 97 13.49 0.96 -4.08
CA GLU A 97 14.39 2.07 -4.40
C GLU A 97 14.20 2.47 -5.86
N LEU A 98 14.40 3.75 -6.14
CA LEU A 98 14.44 4.23 -7.51
C LEU A 98 15.88 4.16 -8.01
N PRO A 99 16.12 3.65 -9.25
CA PRO A 99 17.47 3.58 -9.82
C PRO A 99 18.12 4.93 -10.02
N ASP A 100 17.31 5.98 -10.15
CA ASP A 100 17.78 7.36 -10.27
C ASP A 100 16.90 8.27 -9.39
N ASP A 101 17.24 9.54 -9.34
CA ASP A 101 16.53 10.52 -8.47
C ASP A 101 15.17 10.98 -9.04
N GLN A 102 14.60 10.22 -9.93
CA GLN A 102 13.32 10.57 -10.55
C GLN A 102 12.18 10.33 -9.57
N ALA A 103 11.67 11.41 -9.02
CA ALA A 103 10.59 11.37 -8.05
C ALA A 103 9.27 11.91 -8.59
N VAL A 104 9.13 12.01 -9.91
CA VAL A 104 7.89 12.51 -10.53
C VAL A 104 6.87 11.38 -10.53
N ILE A 105 5.79 11.57 -9.79
CA ILE A 105 4.76 10.58 -9.64
C ILE A 105 3.47 11.02 -10.31
N LYS A 106 2.64 10.05 -10.65
CA LYS A 106 1.29 10.25 -11.14
C LYS A 106 0.39 10.57 -9.94
N THR A 107 -0.12 11.79 -9.87
CA THR A 107 -0.96 12.22 -8.75
C THR A 107 -2.45 12.05 -9.01
N GLU A 108 -2.83 11.73 -10.25
CA GLU A 108 -4.21 11.49 -10.60
C GLU A 108 -4.61 10.04 -10.33
N GLY A 109 -5.85 9.84 -9.91
CA GLY A 109 -6.38 8.50 -9.70
C GLY A 109 -6.59 7.76 -11.00
N ASP A 110 -6.80 6.44 -10.90
CA ASP A 110 -7.08 5.57 -12.06
C ASP A 110 -8.57 5.49 -12.39
N GLY A 111 -9.41 6.18 -11.61
CA GLY A 111 -10.86 6.15 -11.77
C GLY A 111 -11.51 4.89 -11.21
N GLN A 112 -10.75 3.99 -10.61
CA GLN A 112 -11.24 2.72 -10.06
C GLN A 112 -10.80 2.53 -8.62
N ASP A 113 -9.57 2.05 -8.39
CA ASP A 113 -9.08 1.67 -7.08
C ASP A 113 -8.34 2.78 -6.35
N SER A 114 -7.82 3.75 -7.09
CA SER A 114 -6.94 4.79 -6.56
C SER A 114 -7.48 6.19 -6.83
N LEU A 115 -7.39 7.05 -5.81
CA LEU A 115 -7.63 8.49 -5.94
C LEU A 115 -6.32 9.25 -6.22
N GLY A 116 -5.20 8.54 -6.32
CA GLY A 116 -3.91 9.11 -6.66
C GLY A 116 -2.82 8.76 -5.67
N ALA A 117 -1.58 8.98 -6.07
CA ALA A 117 -0.39 8.77 -5.26
C ALA A 117 0.09 10.09 -4.67
N ARG A 118 0.70 10.02 -3.48
CA ARG A 118 1.26 11.18 -2.79
C ARG A 118 2.52 10.80 -2.04
N TRP A 119 3.47 11.71 -2.03
CA TRP A 119 4.59 11.66 -1.10
C TRP A 119 4.12 12.24 0.22
N VAL A 120 4.07 11.40 1.26
CA VAL A 120 3.56 11.78 2.57
C VAL A 120 4.73 11.92 3.54
N PRO A 121 4.87 13.09 4.21
CA PRO A 121 5.91 13.23 5.23
C PRO A 121 5.74 12.18 6.32
N LEU A 122 6.81 11.51 6.71
CA LEU A 122 6.77 10.49 7.77
C LEU A 122 6.17 11.06 9.06
N GLU A 123 6.48 12.31 9.36
CA GLU A 123 5.95 13.00 10.54
C GLU A 123 4.43 13.20 10.52
N SER A 124 3.80 13.07 9.35
CA SER A 124 2.35 13.25 9.20
C SER A 124 1.56 11.93 9.23
N LEU A 125 2.23 10.79 9.26
CA LEU A 125 1.55 9.49 9.18
C LEU A 125 0.51 9.28 10.28
N SER A 126 0.80 9.69 11.50
CA SER A 126 -0.13 9.52 12.63
C SER A 126 -1.43 10.30 12.47
N LEU A 127 -1.47 11.26 11.55
CA LEU A 127 -2.65 12.10 11.30
C LEU A 127 -3.57 11.54 10.23
N LEU A 128 -3.16 10.47 9.55
CA LEU A 128 -3.88 9.92 8.40
C LEU A 128 -4.53 8.57 8.72
N PRO A 129 -5.67 8.28 8.07
CA PRO A 129 -6.23 6.94 8.13
C PRO A 129 -5.39 6.00 7.27
N LEU A 130 -4.77 5.01 7.90
CA LEU A 130 -3.83 4.10 7.25
C LEU A 130 -4.40 2.70 7.16
N THR A 131 -4.05 1.98 6.08
CA THR A 131 -4.38 0.56 5.97
C THR A 131 -3.53 -0.26 6.93
N PRO A 132 -3.95 -1.50 7.26
CA PRO A 132 -3.19 -2.35 8.16
C PRO A 132 -1.74 -2.58 7.72
N PHE A 133 -1.48 -2.72 6.41
CA PHE A 133 -0.11 -2.93 5.94
C PHE A 133 0.78 -1.70 6.20
N VAL A 134 0.26 -0.50 6.00
CA VAL A 134 1.01 0.71 6.32
C VAL A 134 1.27 0.79 7.82
N GLU A 135 0.24 0.55 8.63
CA GLU A 135 0.39 0.56 10.09
C GLU A 135 1.45 -0.43 10.56
N MET A 136 1.42 -1.67 10.04
CA MET A 136 2.39 -2.70 10.41
C MET A 136 3.81 -2.35 9.97
N MET A 137 3.98 -1.86 8.75
CA MET A 137 5.30 -1.57 8.21
C MET A 137 5.91 -0.29 8.79
N MET A 138 5.07 0.64 9.18
CA MET A 138 5.51 1.94 9.71
C MET A 138 5.34 2.04 11.24
N GLU A 139 5.13 0.92 11.92
CA GLU A 139 4.99 0.88 13.37
C GLU A 139 6.12 1.59 14.12
N PRO A 140 7.41 1.38 13.80
CA PRO A 140 8.49 2.10 14.48
C PRO A 140 8.38 3.63 14.37
N VAL A 141 7.98 4.13 13.20
CA VAL A 141 7.80 5.57 12.95
C VAL A 141 6.62 6.09 13.76
N LEU A 142 5.50 5.36 13.76
CA LEU A 142 4.27 5.74 14.47
C LEU A 142 4.51 5.76 15.99
N ILE A 143 5.27 4.82 16.52
CA ILE A 143 5.63 4.78 17.93
C ILE A 143 6.50 5.98 18.29
N GLU A 144 7.49 6.29 17.46
CA GLU A 144 8.39 7.43 17.68
C GLU A 144 7.61 8.75 17.70
N GLU A 145 6.65 8.94 16.80
CA GLU A 145 5.78 10.11 16.78
C GLU A 145 4.97 10.22 18.08
N ALA A 146 4.38 9.12 18.53
CA ALA A 146 3.57 9.09 19.75
C ALA A 146 4.42 9.43 20.98
N GLU A 147 5.64 8.92 21.06
CA GLU A 147 6.58 9.22 22.14
C GLU A 147 7.02 10.69 22.13
N GLY A 148 7.21 11.24 20.92
CA GLY A 148 7.61 12.63 20.75
C GLY A 148 6.54 13.63 21.14
N GLU A 149 5.27 13.22 21.17
CA GLU A 149 4.13 14.06 21.59
C GLU A 149 3.85 14.01 23.08
N ALA A 150 4.49 13.11 23.80
CA ALA A 150 4.25 12.90 25.22
C ALA A 150 4.93 13.94 26.12
#